data_0c638aa1fc8e52341a4889d6c92edca8
#
_entry.id   0c638aa1fc8e52341a4889d6c92edca8
#
_cell.length_a   1.000
_cell.length_b   1.000
_cell.length_c   1.000
_cell.angle_alpha   90.00
_cell.angle_beta   90.00
_cell.angle_gamma   90.00
#
_symmetry.space_group_name_H-M   'P 1'
#
loop_
_entity.id
_entity.type
_entity.pdbx_description
1 polymer ?
#
loop_
_entity_poly.entity_id
_entity_poly.type
_entity_poly.pdbx_seq_one_letter_code
_entity_poly.pdbx_strand_id
1 'polypeptide(L)'
;MRGCTVARRLAEAGRKVLVLEKRAGIGGNCRCEIDPETGIEVHTYGSHIFHTKNEKVWAFVNRFTQFNDYRHCVLARTHACGRRRKEVDSAYTYHLPIGCTLLKEFFGREVKPSELTAEEKNAIFEAFIRGYTSKQWGVPPENVDPSVIARLKVRDNDSTDYFNDPHQGIPLEGYNKLFERMLDHPNIEVRCNSPFVLNPTIQQSNNLTIYYSGPIDALFDYKFGALPWRTLRFETERLNCADYQGNSVVNYPDIDVPYTRIHEFRHYHPEWELEKRVGVGGGVGGKAGGGTIVMREYSGAWKRGDEPYYPIQNAESAALLKKYQDELARFNQTIKQSNNPTILCGGRLGGYRYYDMDQAIAAALELQI
;
A
#
# COMPACT_ATOMS: atom_id res chain seq x y z
N MET A 1 -5.38 6.28 -5.82
CA MET A 1 -5.46 5.60 -7.14
C MET A 1 -6.88 5.55 -7.69
N ARG A 2 -7.83 4.77 -7.13
CA ARG A 2 -9.17 4.58 -7.73
C ARG A 2 -9.91 5.89 -8.03
N GLY A 3 -9.96 6.83 -7.09
CA GLY A 3 -10.68 8.11 -7.28
C GLY A 3 -10.15 8.91 -8.46
N CYS A 4 -8.82 9.04 -8.58
CA CYS A 4 -8.19 9.77 -9.69
C CYS A 4 -8.45 9.07 -11.03
N THR A 5 -8.41 7.74 -11.09
CA THR A 5 -8.71 6.97 -12.30
C THR A 5 -10.17 7.18 -12.75
N VAL A 6 -11.13 7.10 -11.82
CA VAL A 6 -12.54 7.35 -12.13
C VAL A 6 -12.76 8.79 -12.59
N ALA A 7 -12.18 9.77 -11.88
CA ALA A 7 -12.29 11.18 -12.22
C ALA A 7 -11.77 11.47 -13.63
N ARG A 8 -10.58 10.94 -13.97
CA ARG A 8 -9.99 11.10 -15.30
C ARG A 8 -10.87 10.50 -16.40
N ARG A 9 -11.37 9.28 -16.21
CA ARG A 9 -12.23 8.61 -17.19
C ARG A 9 -13.55 9.35 -17.44
N LEU A 10 -14.19 9.81 -16.35
CA LEU A 10 -15.43 10.60 -16.45
C LEU A 10 -15.19 11.91 -17.20
N ALA A 11 -14.09 12.61 -16.89
CA ALA A 11 -13.74 13.86 -17.53
C ALA A 11 -13.45 13.69 -19.04
N GLU A 12 -12.75 12.62 -19.42
CA GLU A 12 -12.49 12.24 -20.81
C GLU A 12 -13.78 11.85 -21.56
N ALA A 13 -14.79 11.32 -20.82
CA ALA A 13 -16.13 11.08 -21.36
C ALA A 13 -17.02 12.35 -21.38
N GLY A 14 -16.44 13.53 -21.18
CA GLY A 14 -17.16 14.82 -21.23
C GLY A 14 -17.95 15.18 -19.97
N ARG A 15 -17.83 14.41 -18.88
CA ARG A 15 -18.54 14.69 -17.61
C ARG A 15 -17.78 15.73 -16.80
N LYS A 16 -18.50 16.63 -16.14
CA LYS A 16 -17.93 17.50 -15.11
C LYS A 16 -17.77 16.74 -13.82
N VAL A 17 -16.60 16.82 -13.19
CA VAL A 17 -16.21 16.02 -12.01
C VAL A 17 -15.73 16.95 -10.91
N LEU A 18 -16.26 16.76 -9.70
CA LEU A 18 -15.74 17.36 -8.48
C LEU A 18 -15.07 16.25 -7.65
N VAL A 19 -13.78 16.40 -7.39
CA VAL A 19 -13.01 15.51 -6.51
C VAL A 19 -12.91 16.16 -5.14
N LEU A 20 -13.44 15.46 -4.12
CA LEU A 20 -13.31 15.88 -2.73
C LEU A 20 -12.27 15.02 -2.03
N GLU A 21 -11.25 15.66 -1.47
CA GLU A 21 -10.21 15.02 -0.66
C GLU A 21 -10.27 15.56 0.77
N LYS A 22 -10.38 14.67 1.76
CA LYS A 22 -10.45 15.06 3.18
C LYS A 22 -9.15 15.67 3.71
N ARG A 23 -8.02 15.29 3.11
CA ARG A 23 -6.67 15.73 3.50
C ARG A 23 -6.28 17.01 2.76
N ALA A 24 -5.16 17.61 3.19
CA ALA A 24 -4.60 18.82 2.57
C ALA A 24 -4.05 18.60 1.15
N GLY A 25 -3.88 17.35 0.71
CA GLY A 25 -3.36 17.03 -0.62
C GLY A 25 -3.90 15.72 -1.17
N ILE A 26 -3.90 15.63 -2.50
CA ILE A 26 -4.34 14.48 -3.28
C ILE A 26 -3.41 13.26 -3.09
N GLY A 27 -3.85 12.09 -3.56
CA GLY A 27 -3.04 10.86 -3.58
C GLY A 27 -3.49 9.79 -2.57
N GLY A 28 -4.26 10.19 -1.53
CA GLY A 28 -4.66 9.27 -0.46
C GLY A 28 -3.42 8.69 0.25
N ASN A 29 -3.38 7.37 0.48
CA ASN A 29 -2.22 6.74 1.13
C ASN A 29 -0.96 6.66 0.23
N CYS A 30 -1.08 6.92 -1.06
CA CYS A 30 0.08 7.01 -1.96
C CYS A 30 0.70 8.42 -2.01
N ARG A 31 0.24 9.36 -1.18
CA ARG A 31 0.83 10.68 -1.09
C ARG A 31 2.27 10.58 -0.56
N CYS A 32 3.15 11.36 -1.18
CA CYS A 32 4.53 11.50 -0.78
C CYS A 32 4.85 12.95 -0.42
N GLU A 33 5.95 13.16 0.28
CA GLU A 33 6.49 14.48 0.59
C GLU A 33 7.99 14.49 0.30
N ILE A 34 8.46 15.54 -0.35
CA ILE A 34 9.90 15.74 -0.53
C ILE A 34 10.44 16.34 0.75
N ASP A 35 11.38 15.66 1.39
CA ASP A 35 12.06 16.18 2.56
C ASP A 35 12.95 17.37 2.15
N PRO A 36 12.77 18.55 2.75
CA PRO A 36 13.45 19.78 2.29
C PRO A 36 14.96 19.80 2.56
N GLU A 37 15.45 18.97 3.50
CA GLU A 37 16.87 18.93 3.85
C GLU A 37 17.64 17.93 3.00
N THR A 38 17.06 16.75 2.77
CA THR A 38 17.72 15.66 2.04
C THR A 38 17.30 15.60 0.56
N GLY A 39 16.14 16.15 0.21
CA GLY A 39 15.53 16.01 -1.11
C GLY A 39 14.98 14.61 -1.39
N ILE A 40 14.90 13.75 -0.38
CA ILE A 40 14.37 12.39 -0.53
C ILE A 40 12.84 12.43 -0.57
N GLU A 41 12.24 11.69 -1.50
CA GLU A 41 10.79 11.47 -1.51
C GLU A 41 10.41 10.48 -0.40
N VAL A 42 9.65 10.95 0.58
CA VAL A 42 9.13 10.15 1.70
C VAL A 42 7.69 9.74 1.41
N HIS A 43 7.42 8.46 1.40
CA HIS A 43 6.05 7.95 1.28
C HIS A 43 5.34 8.08 2.63
N THR A 44 4.53 9.13 2.80
CA THR A 44 3.95 9.57 4.08
C THR A 44 3.19 8.46 4.83
N TYR A 45 2.59 7.54 4.10
CA TYR A 45 1.74 6.47 4.64
C TYR A 45 2.32 5.07 4.41
N GLY A 46 3.65 4.95 4.40
CA GLY A 46 4.36 3.70 4.13
C GLY A 46 4.64 3.49 2.65
N SER A 47 5.56 2.58 2.37
CA SER A 47 6.07 2.34 1.02
C SER A 47 4.99 1.88 0.05
N HIS A 48 4.97 2.53 -1.10
CA HIS A 48 4.10 2.20 -2.23
C HIS A 48 4.98 1.97 -3.45
N ILE A 49 5.08 0.74 -3.89
CA ILE A 49 5.78 0.35 -5.11
C ILE A 49 4.73 -0.04 -6.15
N PHE A 50 4.77 0.58 -7.31
CA PHE A 50 3.87 0.21 -8.38
C PHE A 50 4.34 -1.08 -9.05
N HIS A 51 3.45 -2.04 -9.20
CA HIS A 51 3.70 -3.28 -9.92
C HIS A 51 2.41 -3.78 -10.56
N THR A 52 2.50 -4.40 -11.71
CA THR A 52 1.35 -4.98 -12.40
C THR A 52 1.77 -5.95 -13.51
N LYS A 53 0.91 -6.92 -13.78
CA LYS A 53 0.92 -7.73 -15.01
C LYS A 53 -0.20 -7.36 -15.98
N ASN A 54 -1.01 -6.35 -15.64
CA ASN A 54 -2.15 -5.93 -16.43
C ASN A 54 -1.71 -4.82 -17.40
N GLU A 55 -1.60 -5.18 -18.68
CA GLU A 55 -1.17 -4.26 -19.74
C GLU A 55 -2.06 -3.03 -19.89
N LYS A 56 -3.37 -3.15 -19.63
CA LYS A 56 -4.30 -2.01 -19.67
C LYS A 56 -4.00 -1.01 -18.57
N VAL A 57 -3.69 -1.51 -17.37
CA VAL A 57 -3.31 -0.69 -16.23
C VAL A 57 -1.97 -0.02 -16.48
N TRP A 58 -0.99 -0.77 -16.98
CA TRP A 58 0.33 -0.25 -17.31
C TRP A 58 0.26 0.85 -18.38
N ALA A 59 -0.45 0.58 -19.47
CA ALA A 59 -0.68 1.58 -20.52
C ALA A 59 -1.41 2.82 -19.99
N PHE A 60 -2.38 2.67 -19.08
CA PHE A 60 -3.11 3.78 -18.50
C PHE A 60 -2.20 4.70 -17.66
N VAL A 61 -1.40 4.14 -16.74
CA VAL A 61 -0.57 4.96 -15.84
C VAL A 61 0.58 5.64 -16.58
N ASN A 62 1.14 5.00 -17.62
CA ASN A 62 2.19 5.56 -18.47
C ASN A 62 1.75 6.75 -19.33
N ARG A 63 0.46 7.04 -19.41
CA ARG A 63 -0.05 8.30 -19.98
C ARG A 63 0.29 9.52 -19.14
N PHE A 64 0.58 9.33 -17.84
CA PHE A 64 0.72 10.41 -16.87
C PHE A 64 2.11 10.49 -16.24
N THR A 65 2.91 9.45 -16.33
CA THR A 65 4.28 9.41 -15.81
C THR A 65 5.08 8.31 -16.50
N GLN A 66 6.40 8.43 -16.42
CA GLN A 66 7.32 7.32 -16.64
C GLN A 66 7.71 6.70 -15.30
N PHE A 67 8.02 5.43 -15.30
CA PHE A 67 8.52 4.71 -14.13
C PHE A 67 10.01 4.46 -14.29
N ASN A 68 10.74 4.45 -13.16
CA ASN A 68 12.12 4.00 -13.15
C ASN A 68 12.21 2.46 -13.19
N ASP A 69 13.43 1.94 -13.28
CA ASP A 69 13.69 0.49 -13.32
C ASP A 69 13.80 -0.13 -11.92
N TYR A 70 13.20 0.51 -10.90
CA TYR A 70 13.26 0.00 -9.53
C TYR A 70 12.60 -1.38 -9.42
N ARG A 71 13.38 -2.36 -8.94
CA ARG A 71 12.91 -3.72 -8.64
C ARG A 71 12.84 -3.89 -7.13
N HIS A 72 11.65 -4.24 -6.64
CA HIS A 72 11.45 -4.36 -5.19
C HIS A 72 12.09 -5.61 -4.64
N CYS A 73 13.10 -5.43 -3.79
CA CYS A 73 13.71 -6.45 -2.97
C CYS A 73 13.41 -6.16 -1.50
N VAL A 74 13.12 -7.18 -0.72
CA VAL A 74 12.85 -7.07 0.71
C VAL A 74 13.80 -7.98 1.47
N LEU A 75 14.43 -7.44 2.51
CA LEU A 75 15.24 -8.22 3.43
C LEU A 75 14.45 -8.53 4.71
N ALA A 76 14.78 -9.62 5.37
CA ALA A 76 14.33 -9.92 6.73
C ALA A 76 15.51 -9.95 7.68
N ARG A 77 15.44 -9.24 8.80
CA ARG A 77 16.44 -9.23 9.85
C ARG A 77 15.88 -9.89 11.11
N THR A 78 16.50 -10.98 11.53
CA THR A 78 16.03 -11.83 12.66
C THR A 78 17.19 -12.46 13.41
N HIS A 79 16.99 -12.79 14.66
CA HIS A 79 17.93 -13.59 15.46
C HIS A 79 17.83 -15.10 15.16
N ALA A 80 16.80 -15.51 14.40
CA ALA A 80 16.64 -16.90 13.99
C ALA A 80 17.71 -17.33 12.96
N CYS A 81 18.29 -18.52 13.17
CA CYS A 81 19.26 -19.12 12.29
C CYS A 81 19.04 -20.63 12.24
N GLY A 82 18.92 -21.19 11.05
CA GLY A 82 18.79 -22.63 10.82
C GLY A 82 20.10 -23.41 10.88
N ARG A 83 21.26 -22.73 11.01
CA ARG A 83 22.57 -23.36 11.11
C ARG A 83 22.80 -23.95 12.50
N ARG A 84 23.59 -25.01 12.57
CA ARG A 84 23.89 -25.70 13.84
C ARG A 84 24.71 -24.84 14.85
N ARG A 85 25.45 -23.83 14.38
CA ARG A 85 26.18 -22.89 15.25
C ARG A 85 25.51 -21.51 15.13
N LYS A 86 24.95 -21.06 16.23
CA LYS A 86 24.45 -19.69 16.41
C LYS A 86 25.57 -18.86 17.01
N GLU A 87 25.83 -17.69 16.44
CA GLU A 87 26.55 -16.65 17.17
C GLU A 87 25.57 -16.05 18.18
N VAL A 88 25.95 -15.98 19.43
CA VAL A 88 25.11 -15.46 20.51
C VAL A 88 24.90 -13.96 20.24
N ASP A 89 23.64 -13.50 20.29
CA ASP A 89 23.21 -12.10 20.15
C ASP A 89 23.44 -11.44 18.77
N SER A 90 23.71 -12.22 17.70
CA SER A 90 23.82 -11.68 16.35
C SER A 90 22.49 -11.78 15.60
N ALA A 91 22.06 -10.67 14.99
CA ALA A 91 20.97 -10.69 14.03
C ALA A 91 21.49 -11.02 12.63
N TYR A 92 20.77 -11.87 11.92
CA TYR A 92 21.05 -12.28 10.54
C TYR A 92 20.10 -11.59 9.57
N THR A 93 20.58 -11.36 8.36
CA THR A 93 19.80 -10.77 7.27
C THR A 93 19.62 -11.77 6.15
N TYR A 94 18.39 -11.90 5.65
CA TYR A 94 17.98 -12.86 4.64
C TYR A 94 17.18 -12.20 3.54
N HIS A 95 17.28 -12.67 2.31
CA HIS A 95 16.49 -12.19 1.18
C HIS A 95 15.10 -12.81 1.16
N LEU A 96 14.07 -11.98 1.16
CA LEU A 96 12.70 -12.41 0.86
C LEU A 96 12.45 -12.33 -0.66
N PRO A 97 11.47 -13.08 -1.18
CA PRO A 97 10.53 -13.99 -0.52
C PRO A 97 11.18 -15.32 -0.12
N ILE A 98 10.40 -16.20 0.54
CA ILE A 98 10.86 -17.55 0.88
C ILE A 98 11.12 -18.32 -0.42
N GLY A 99 12.37 -18.52 -0.77
CA GLY A 99 12.84 -19.17 -1.99
C GLY A 99 14.20 -19.83 -1.77
N CYS A 100 14.80 -20.37 -2.84
CA CYS A 100 16.08 -21.07 -2.73
C CYS A 100 17.18 -20.20 -2.12
N THR A 101 17.23 -18.91 -2.47
CA THR A 101 18.21 -17.95 -1.89
C THR A 101 18.07 -17.85 -0.38
N LEU A 102 16.85 -17.55 0.14
CA LEU A 102 16.62 -17.49 1.59
C LEU A 102 16.96 -18.81 2.27
N LEU A 103 16.54 -19.93 1.70
CA LEU A 103 16.79 -21.25 2.29
C LEU A 103 18.27 -21.58 2.35
N LYS A 104 19.03 -21.24 1.29
CA LYS A 104 20.48 -21.37 1.27
C LYS A 104 21.14 -20.49 2.36
N GLU A 105 20.72 -19.24 2.47
CA GLU A 105 21.20 -18.32 3.50
C GLU A 105 20.90 -18.86 4.91
N PHE A 106 19.68 -19.34 5.14
CA PHE A 106 19.20 -19.79 6.45
C PHE A 106 19.82 -21.11 6.89
N PHE A 107 19.80 -22.14 6.03
CA PHE A 107 20.34 -23.48 6.35
C PHE A 107 21.82 -23.66 6.04
N GLY A 108 22.43 -22.77 5.25
CA GLY A 108 23.82 -22.86 4.82
C GLY A 108 24.07 -23.99 3.81
N ARG A 109 23.04 -24.43 3.09
CA ARG A 109 23.10 -25.46 2.04
C ARG A 109 22.09 -25.16 0.93
N GLU A 110 22.38 -25.67 -0.26
CA GLU A 110 21.39 -25.65 -1.36
C GLU A 110 20.23 -26.58 -1.01
N VAL A 111 19.01 -26.06 -1.08
CA VAL A 111 17.77 -26.81 -0.87
C VAL A 111 16.60 -26.09 -1.50
N LYS A 112 15.68 -26.83 -2.10
CA LYS A 112 14.43 -26.28 -2.63
C LYS A 112 13.31 -26.36 -1.59
N PRO A 113 12.32 -25.46 -1.64
CA PRO A 113 11.14 -25.52 -0.78
C PRO A 113 10.43 -26.87 -0.78
N SER A 114 10.37 -27.54 -1.95
CA SER A 114 9.77 -28.87 -2.11
C SER A 114 10.53 -30.00 -1.37
N GLU A 115 11.82 -29.78 -1.08
CA GLU A 115 12.71 -30.78 -0.45
C GLU A 115 12.79 -30.64 1.07
N LEU A 116 12.16 -29.59 1.65
CA LEU A 116 12.19 -29.33 3.09
C LEU A 116 11.44 -30.40 3.88
N THR A 117 12.04 -30.85 4.96
CA THR A 117 11.38 -31.69 5.97
C THR A 117 10.30 -30.89 6.72
N ALA A 118 9.46 -31.57 7.50
CA ALA A 118 8.44 -30.91 8.31
C ALA A 118 9.07 -29.98 9.36
N GLU A 119 10.17 -30.38 9.98
CA GLU A 119 10.92 -29.60 10.96
C GLU A 119 11.52 -28.34 10.33
N GLU A 120 12.08 -28.46 9.12
CA GLU A 120 12.63 -27.32 8.40
C GLU A 120 11.56 -26.33 7.94
N LYS A 121 10.40 -26.81 7.47
CA LYS A 121 9.24 -25.96 7.17
C LYS A 121 8.78 -25.20 8.42
N ASN A 122 8.72 -25.90 9.57
CA ASN A 122 8.38 -25.27 10.83
C ASN A 122 9.43 -24.22 11.24
N ALA A 123 10.72 -24.50 11.08
CA ALA A 123 11.79 -23.54 11.39
C ALA A 123 11.66 -22.25 10.55
N ILE A 124 11.36 -22.37 9.26
CA ILE A 124 11.08 -21.20 8.39
C ILE A 124 9.82 -20.46 8.83
N PHE A 125 8.76 -21.19 9.16
CA PHE A 125 7.51 -20.58 9.64
C PHE A 125 7.74 -19.78 10.93
N GLU A 126 8.42 -20.35 11.91
CA GLU A 126 8.76 -19.66 13.16
C GLU A 126 9.66 -18.45 12.94
N ALA A 127 10.67 -18.58 12.08
CA ALA A 127 11.66 -17.53 11.83
C ALA A 127 11.12 -16.30 11.08
N PHE A 128 10.23 -16.50 10.10
CA PHE A 128 9.87 -15.44 9.15
C PHE A 128 8.38 -15.09 9.12
N ILE A 129 7.51 -16.00 9.60
CA ILE A 129 6.08 -15.86 9.41
C ILE A 129 5.37 -15.56 10.74
N ARG A 130 5.57 -16.38 11.77
CA ARG A 130 4.79 -16.32 12.99
C ARG A 130 4.81 -14.94 13.65
N GLY A 131 5.98 -14.45 14.00
CA GLY A 131 6.09 -13.18 14.71
C GLY A 131 5.69 -11.99 13.87
N TYR A 132 6.10 -11.96 12.58
CA TYR A 132 5.69 -10.92 11.65
C TYR A 132 4.17 -10.84 11.49
N THR A 133 3.53 -11.99 11.22
CA THR A 133 2.08 -12.08 11.04
C THR A 133 1.34 -11.69 12.31
N SER A 134 1.82 -12.15 13.47
CA SER A 134 1.22 -11.80 14.77
C SER A 134 1.24 -10.29 15.01
N LYS A 135 2.37 -9.61 14.74
CA LYS A 135 2.47 -8.15 14.84
C LYS A 135 1.56 -7.43 13.84
N GLN A 136 1.60 -7.85 12.59
CA GLN A 136 0.83 -7.22 11.50
C GLN A 136 -0.67 -7.32 11.74
N TRP A 137 -1.17 -8.48 12.18
CA TRP A 137 -2.61 -8.75 12.32
C TRP A 137 -3.11 -8.64 13.76
N GLY A 138 -2.22 -8.62 14.77
CA GLY A 138 -2.56 -8.52 16.18
C GLY A 138 -3.12 -9.82 16.77
N VAL A 139 -3.06 -10.92 16.02
CA VAL A 139 -3.47 -12.27 16.42
C VAL A 139 -2.47 -13.29 15.87
N PRO A 140 -2.33 -14.47 16.50
CA PRO A 140 -1.47 -15.53 15.96
C PRO A 140 -1.88 -15.96 14.54
N PRO A 141 -0.96 -16.48 13.72
CA PRO A 141 -1.26 -16.90 12.35
C PRO A 141 -2.43 -17.87 12.21
N GLU A 142 -2.65 -18.72 13.20
CA GLU A 142 -3.73 -19.71 13.25
C GLU A 142 -5.13 -19.06 13.27
N ASN A 143 -5.20 -17.79 13.71
CA ASN A 143 -6.43 -17.00 13.81
C ASN A 143 -6.58 -15.95 12.71
N VAL A 144 -5.65 -15.93 11.76
CA VAL A 144 -5.70 -15.05 10.59
C VAL A 144 -6.40 -15.76 9.44
N ASP A 145 -7.14 -15.01 8.61
CA ASP A 145 -7.76 -15.58 7.42
C ASP A 145 -6.72 -16.32 6.54
N PRO A 146 -6.98 -17.58 6.12
CA PRO A 146 -6.02 -18.37 5.35
C PRO A 146 -5.53 -17.68 4.07
N SER A 147 -6.32 -16.79 3.47
CA SER A 147 -5.93 -16.03 2.29
C SER A 147 -4.76 -15.07 2.56
N VAL A 148 -4.57 -14.64 3.79
CA VAL A 148 -3.44 -13.80 4.21
C VAL A 148 -2.15 -14.63 4.20
N ILE A 149 -2.19 -15.83 4.76
CA ILE A 149 -1.04 -16.75 4.78
C ILE A 149 -0.71 -17.23 3.36
N ALA A 150 -1.72 -17.50 2.54
CA ALA A 150 -1.55 -17.90 1.14
C ALA A 150 -0.84 -16.85 0.26
N ARG A 151 -0.75 -15.60 0.69
CA ARG A 151 0.03 -14.55 0.01
C ARG A 151 1.53 -14.68 0.24
N LEU A 152 1.95 -15.41 1.24
CA LEU A 152 3.36 -15.72 1.50
C LEU A 152 3.84 -16.67 0.41
N LYS A 153 4.38 -16.09 -0.66
CA LYS A 153 4.82 -16.87 -1.83
C LYS A 153 6.08 -17.63 -1.48
N VAL A 154 5.98 -18.93 -1.54
CA VAL A 154 7.15 -19.82 -1.55
C VAL A 154 7.53 -20.05 -3.01
N ARG A 155 8.80 -19.86 -3.35
CA ARG A 155 9.31 -19.92 -4.73
C ARG A 155 10.38 -20.98 -4.87
N ASP A 156 10.28 -21.78 -5.91
CA ASP A 156 11.26 -22.83 -6.22
C ASP A 156 12.35 -22.31 -7.17
N ASN A 157 12.85 -21.11 -6.89
CA ASN A 157 13.94 -20.46 -7.64
C ASN A 157 14.75 -19.49 -6.75
N ASP A 158 15.82 -18.92 -7.31
CA ASP A 158 16.76 -18.01 -6.63
C ASP A 158 16.39 -16.52 -6.72
N SER A 159 15.24 -16.17 -7.33
CA SER A 159 14.86 -14.77 -7.49
C SER A 159 14.60 -14.09 -6.16
N THR A 160 15.21 -12.95 -5.93
CA THR A 160 15.03 -12.06 -4.79
C THR A 160 14.02 -10.93 -5.08
N ASP A 161 13.48 -10.86 -6.29
CA ASP A 161 12.40 -9.92 -6.62
C ASP A 161 11.18 -10.22 -5.77
N TYR A 162 10.71 -9.25 -4.99
CA TYR A 162 9.54 -9.45 -4.12
C TYR A 162 8.26 -9.67 -4.93
N PHE A 163 8.09 -9.00 -6.05
CA PHE A 163 6.99 -9.18 -7.00
C PHE A 163 7.41 -9.98 -8.23
N ASN A 164 6.49 -10.78 -8.78
CA ASN A 164 6.70 -11.51 -10.05
C ASN A 164 6.15 -10.75 -11.27
N ASP A 165 5.59 -9.57 -11.04
CA ASP A 165 4.96 -8.80 -12.11
C ASP A 165 6.02 -8.24 -13.05
N PRO A 166 5.78 -8.28 -14.38
CA PRO A 166 6.76 -7.81 -15.36
C PRO A 166 7.01 -6.31 -15.26
N HIS A 167 5.97 -5.55 -14.92
CA HIS A 167 6.05 -4.11 -14.76
C HIS A 167 6.15 -3.74 -13.29
N GLN A 168 7.23 -3.07 -12.92
CA GLN A 168 7.47 -2.54 -11.58
C GLN A 168 8.19 -1.20 -11.69
N GLY A 169 8.08 -0.37 -10.66
CA GLY A 169 8.84 0.88 -10.59
C GLY A 169 8.22 1.89 -9.64
N ILE A 170 8.93 3.00 -9.52
CA ILE A 170 8.45 4.22 -8.86
C ILE A 170 8.30 5.29 -9.95
N PRO A 171 7.26 6.14 -9.90
CA PRO A 171 7.14 7.26 -10.84
C PRO A 171 8.37 8.15 -10.79
N LEU A 172 9.04 8.43 -11.92
CA LEU A 172 10.29 9.19 -11.99
C LEU A 172 10.21 10.55 -11.30
N GLU A 173 9.07 11.23 -11.37
CA GLU A 173 8.84 12.53 -10.75
C GLU A 173 8.03 12.41 -9.44
N GLY A 174 7.92 11.21 -8.89
CA GLY A 174 7.17 10.90 -7.67
C GLY A 174 5.66 10.72 -7.88
N TYR A 175 5.02 10.15 -6.86
CA TYR A 175 3.58 9.85 -6.91
C TYR A 175 2.71 11.10 -6.96
N ASN A 176 3.10 12.19 -6.32
CA ASN A 176 2.29 13.41 -6.33
C ASN A 176 2.11 13.93 -7.75
N LYS A 177 3.18 13.94 -8.57
CA LYS A 177 3.11 14.36 -9.97
C LYS A 177 2.23 13.47 -10.83
N LEU A 178 2.25 12.16 -10.60
CA LEU A 178 1.34 11.22 -11.24
C LEU A 178 -0.13 11.62 -10.96
N PHE A 179 -0.49 11.90 -9.70
CA PHE A 179 -1.86 12.30 -9.36
C PHE A 179 -2.24 13.66 -9.90
N GLU A 180 -1.34 14.64 -9.84
CA GLU A 180 -1.54 15.97 -10.43
C GLU A 180 -1.90 15.84 -11.91
N ARG A 181 -1.12 15.10 -12.70
CA ARG A 181 -1.38 14.89 -14.12
C ARG A 181 -2.65 14.09 -14.43
N MET A 182 -2.98 13.12 -13.58
CA MET A 182 -4.26 12.38 -13.71
C MET A 182 -5.46 13.30 -13.52
N LEU A 183 -5.35 14.31 -12.67
CA LEU A 183 -6.44 15.24 -12.33
C LEU A 183 -6.38 16.55 -13.13
N ASP A 184 -5.31 16.79 -13.88
CA ASP A 184 -5.17 17.95 -14.77
C ASP A 184 -6.05 17.77 -16.01
N HIS A 185 -7.28 18.25 -15.93
CA HIS A 185 -8.27 18.21 -17.00
C HIS A 185 -9.32 19.31 -16.80
N PRO A 186 -9.76 20.04 -17.85
CA PRO A 186 -10.70 21.16 -17.72
C PRO A 186 -12.07 20.79 -17.15
N ASN A 187 -12.43 19.52 -17.16
CA ASN A 187 -13.65 19.00 -16.57
C ASN A 187 -13.49 18.51 -15.12
N ILE A 188 -12.31 18.63 -14.52
CA ILE A 188 -12.05 18.20 -13.15
C ILE A 188 -11.79 19.41 -12.26
N GLU A 189 -12.56 19.54 -11.19
CA GLU A 189 -12.29 20.43 -10.07
C GLU A 189 -11.87 19.60 -8.86
N VAL A 190 -10.81 20.01 -8.17
CA VAL A 190 -10.29 19.33 -6.96
C VAL A 190 -10.43 20.26 -5.76
N ARG A 191 -11.03 19.76 -4.69
CA ARG A 191 -11.09 20.44 -3.38
C ARG A 191 -10.47 19.57 -2.31
N CYS A 192 -9.33 20.00 -1.79
CA CYS A 192 -8.70 19.43 -0.60
C CYS A 192 -9.30 20.02 0.68
N ASN A 193 -8.97 19.42 1.85
CA ASN A 193 -9.58 19.75 3.16
C ASN A 193 -11.10 19.70 3.14
N SER A 194 -11.68 18.84 2.30
CA SER A 194 -13.10 18.77 2.02
C SER A 194 -13.61 17.33 2.18
N PRO A 195 -13.85 16.89 3.42
CA PRO A 195 -14.40 15.55 3.66
C PRO A 195 -15.81 15.44 3.07
N PHE A 196 -16.06 14.32 2.38
CA PHE A 196 -17.41 14.03 1.91
C PHE A 196 -18.31 13.60 3.09
N VAL A 197 -19.46 14.26 3.22
CA VAL A 197 -20.51 13.91 4.20
C VAL A 197 -21.83 13.75 3.47
N LEU A 198 -22.46 12.60 3.66
CA LEU A 198 -23.79 12.37 3.11
C LEU A 198 -24.84 13.16 3.92
N ASN A 199 -25.28 14.27 3.39
CA ASN A 199 -26.22 15.19 4.02
C ASN A 199 -27.53 15.30 3.22
N PRO A 200 -28.63 15.88 3.79
CA PRO A 200 -29.92 16.01 3.11
C PRO A 200 -29.83 16.76 1.78
N THR A 201 -28.98 17.77 1.65
CA THR A 201 -28.82 18.54 0.42
C THR A 201 -28.27 17.68 -0.72
N ILE A 202 -27.27 16.85 -0.42
CA ILE A 202 -26.74 15.89 -1.39
C ILE A 202 -27.79 14.84 -1.72
N GLN A 203 -28.54 14.36 -0.73
CA GLN A 203 -29.58 13.38 -0.94
C GLN A 203 -30.73 13.88 -1.86
N GLN A 204 -30.93 15.19 -1.96
CA GLN A 204 -31.92 15.82 -2.82
C GLN A 204 -31.38 16.31 -4.17
N SER A 205 -30.06 16.09 -4.43
CA SER A 205 -29.40 16.52 -5.68
C SER A 205 -29.78 15.60 -6.83
N ASN A 206 -30.35 16.14 -7.88
CA ASN A 206 -30.78 15.36 -9.05
C ASN A 206 -29.58 15.00 -9.97
N ASN A 207 -29.61 13.80 -10.56
CA ASN A 207 -28.66 13.35 -11.57
C ASN A 207 -27.17 13.34 -11.15
N LEU A 208 -26.90 13.22 -9.84
CA LEU A 208 -25.55 13.14 -9.32
C LEU A 208 -25.12 11.67 -9.17
N THR A 209 -23.95 11.31 -9.67
CA THR A 209 -23.31 10.02 -9.38
C THR A 209 -22.10 10.25 -8.47
N ILE A 210 -22.08 9.57 -7.34
CA ILE A 210 -21.03 9.69 -6.32
C ILE A 210 -20.19 8.43 -6.33
N TYR A 211 -18.89 8.56 -6.63
CA TYR A 211 -17.91 7.48 -6.54
C TYR A 211 -17.17 7.59 -5.22
N TYR A 212 -17.66 6.88 -4.21
CA TYR A 212 -17.14 6.95 -2.86
C TYR A 212 -16.00 5.95 -2.64
N SER A 213 -14.85 6.45 -2.18
CA SER A 213 -13.65 5.64 -1.90
C SER A 213 -13.25 5.62 -0.42
N GLY A 214 -14.03 6.27 0.45
CA GLY A 214 -13.87 6.18 1.90
C GLY A 214 -14.49 4.91 2.49
N PRO A 215 -14.34 4.65 3.80
CA PRO A 215 -14.92 3.49 4.47
C PRO A 215 -16.46 3.48 4.36
N ILE A 216 -17.01 2.34 3.95
CA ILE A 216 -18.47 2.22 3.72
C ILE A 216 -19.29 2.42 5.00
N ASP A 217 -18.76 2.01 6.15
CA ASP A 217 -19.40 2.22 7.46
C ASP A 217 -19.42 3.71 7.85
N ALA A 218 -18.36 4.46 7.54
CA ALA A 218 -18.28 5.89 7.77
C ALA A 218 -19.27 6.67 6.90
N LEU A 219 -19.60 6.18 5.69
CA LEU A 219 -20.61 6.77 4.82
C LEU A 219 -22.00 6.86 5.50
N PHE A 220 -22.30 5.89 6.35
CA PHE A 220 -23.56 5.78 7.12
C PHE A 220 -23.36 6.06 8.61
N ASP A 221 -22.36 6.87 8.96
CA ASP A 221 -22.01 7.24 10.34
C ASP A 221 -21.97 6.05 11.32
N TYR A 222 -21.40 4.94 10.86
CA TYR A 222 -21.24 3.71 11.67
C TYR A 222 -22.54 3.14 12.26
N LYS A 223 -23.66 3.35 11.58
CA LYS A 223 -25.02 2.97 11.99
C LYS A 223 -25.17 1.54 12.52
N PHE A 224 -24.41 0.59 11.97
CA PHE A 224 -24.45 -0.82 12.37
C PHE A 224 -23.23 -1.23 13.20
N GLY A 225 -22.34 -0.30 13.55
CA GLY A 225 -21.05 -0.52 14.18
C GLY A 225 -19.89 -0.37 13.20
N ALA A 226 -18.69 -0.18 13.73
CA ALA A 226 -17.51 0.00 12.92
C ALA A 226 -16.98 -1.33 12.37
N LEU A 227 -16.63 -1.37 11.10
CA LEU A 227 -15.89 -2.48 10.50
C LEU A 227 -14.48 -2.55 11.09
N PRO A 228 -13.96 -3.74 11.42
CA PRO A 228 -12.64 -3.86 12.01
C PRO A 228 -11.52 -3.69 10.99
N TRP A 229 -10.52 -2.88 11.36
CA TRP A 229 -9.34 -2.60 10.54
C TRP A 229 -8.06 -2.79 11.33
N ARG A 230 -6.95 -2.98 10.63
CA ARG A 230 -5.62 -2.68 11.15
C ARG A 230 -5.27 -1.25 10.75
N THR A 231 -4.59 -0.56 11.64
CA THR A 231 -3.96 0.75 11.38
C THR A 231 -2.45 0.64 11.40
N LEU A 232 -1.77 1.63 10.85
CA LEU A 232 -0.32 1.75 10.91
C LEU A 232 0.06 3.09 11.57
N ARG A 233 1.09 3.03 12.40
CA ARG A 233 1.79 4.20 12.95
C ARG A 233 3.21 4.21 12.43
N PHE A 234 3.69 5.37 12.09
CA PHE A 234 5.03 5.56 11.54
C PHE A 234 5.87 6.47 12.43
N GLU A 235 7.15 6.14 12.56
CA GLU A 235 8.17 6.98 13.18
C GLU A 235 9.26 7.23 12.15
N THR A 236 9.37 8.48 11.70
CA THR A 236 10.35 8.91 10.69
C THR A 236 11.53 9.57 11.36
N GLU A 237 12.74 9.22 10.92
CA GLU A 237 14.00 9.73 11.45
C GLU A 237 14.95 10.08 10.31
N ARG A 238 15.57 11.26 10.39
CA ARG A 238 16.70 11.63 9.53
C ARG A 238 18.00 11.19 10.17
N LEU A 239 18.82 10.46 9.42
CA LEU A 239 20.10 9.94 9.87
C LEU A 239 21.25 10.57 9.09
N ASN A 240 22.33 10.93 9.79
CA ASN A 240 23.55 11.47 9.18
C ASN A 240 24.47 10.33 8.69
N CYS A 241 23.94 9.47 7.83
CA CYS A 241 24.69 8.43 7.16
C CYS A 241 24.19 8.29 5.72
N ALA A 242 25.08 7.83 4.85
CA ALA A 242 24.74 7.70 3.43
C ALA A 242 23.76 6.56 3.15
N ASP A 243 23.77 5.51 3.96
CA ASP A 243 22.91 4.33 3.85
C ASP A 243 22.82 3.71 5.25
N TYR A 244 21.62 3.40 5.71
CA TYR A 244 21.39 2.84 7.03
C TYR A 244 21.27 1.32 7.03
N GLN A 245 20.56 0.78 6.06
CA GLN A 245 20.22 -0.65 6.06
C GLN A 245 20.57 -1.39 4.75
N GLY A 246 21.09 -0.69 3.73
CA GLY A 246 21.51 -1.28 2.46
C GLY A 246 20.35 -1.70 1.55
N ASN A 247 19.11 -1.41 1.91
CA ASN A 247 17.92 -1.77 1.14
C ASN A 247 16.74 -0.88 1.47
N SER A 248 15.80 -0.77 0.54
CA SER A 248 14.61 0.07 0.70
C SER A 248 13.67 -0.41 1.81
N VAL A 249 13.54 -1.72 2.02
CA VAL A 249 12.66 -2.32 3.04
C VAL A 249 13.34 -3.49 3.73
N VAL A 250 13.40 -3.44 5.05
CA VAL A 250 13.82 -4.55 5.90
C VAL A 250 12.68 -4.92 6.84
N ASN A 251 12.24 -6.17 6.79
CA ASN A 251 11.25 -6.73 7.70
C ASN A 251 11.92 -7.25 8.97
N TYR A 252 11.25 -7.10 10.10
CA TYR A 252 11.67 -7.59 11.42
C TYR A 252 10.65 -8.61 11.91
N PRO A 253 10.84 -9.90 11.67
CA PRO A 253 9.88 -10.93 12.05
C PRO A 253 9.85 -11.23 13.57
N ASP A 254 10.92 -10.98 14.30
CA ASP A 254 11.00 -11.30 15.72
C ASP A 254 9.93 -10.57 16.54
N ILE A 255 9.26 -11.28 17.45
CA ILE A 255 8.09 -10.75 18.17
C ILE A 255 8.45 -9.69 19.21
N ASP A 256 9.68 -9.73 19.73
CA ASP A 256 10.23 -8.76 20.68
C ASP A 256 10.64 -7.44 20.02
N VAL A 257 10.80 -7.39 18.70
CA VAL A 257 10.99 -6.17 17.95
C VAL A 257 9.62 -5.51 17.70
N PRO A 258 9.37 -4.28 18.21
CA PRO A 258 8.02 -3.73 18.25
C PRO A 258 7.47 -3.26 16.88
N TYR A 259 8.33 -2.99 15.90
CA TYR A 259 7.93 -2.61 14.54
C TYR A 259 7.96 -3.81 13.60
N THR A 260 7.20 -3.71 12.51
CA THR A 260 7.13 -4.77 11.50
C THR A 260 8.22 -4.63 10.46
N ARG A 261 8.57 -3.37 10.10
CA ARG A 261 9.60 -3.08 9.09
C ARG A 261 10.20 -1.70 9.25
N ILE A 262 11.33 -1.51 8.61
CA ILE A 262 11.93 -0.20 8.39
C ILE A 262 11.97 0.06 6.89
N HIS A 263 11.53 1.25 6.49
CA HIS A 263 11.65 1.77 5.14
C HIS A 263 12.83 2.75 5.08
N GLU A 264 13.64 2.68 4.03
CA GLU A 264 14.68 3.66 3.72
C GLU A 264 14.45 4.18 2.31
N PHE A 265 13.93 5.40 2.21
CA PHE A 265 13.33 5.92 0.98
C PHE A 265 14.34 6.29 -0.11
N ARG A 266 15.59 6.58 0.24
CA ARG A 266 16.63 6.92 -0.75
C ARG A 266 16.81 5.87 -1.85
N HIS A 267 16.53 4.61 -1.55
CA HIS A 267 16.67 3.51 -2.48
C HIS A 267 15.60 3.44 -3.57
N TYR A 268 14.53 4.26 -3.47
CA TYR A 268 13.47 4.27 -4.47
C TYR A 268 13.82 5.07 -5.71
N HIS A 269 14.73 6.06 -5.58
CA HIS A 269 15.18 6.92 -6.66
C HIS A 269 16.71 6.92 -6.77
N PRO A 270 17.34 5.79 -7.13
CA PRO A 270 18.79 5.73 -7.29
C PRO A 270 19.31 6.68 -8.38
N GLU A 271 18.47 6.99 -9.38
CA GLU A 271 18.76 7.97 -10.43
C GLU A 271 18.96 9.39 -9.88
N TRP A 272 18.22 9.81 -8.86
CA TRP A 272 18.36 11.14 -8.25
C TRP A 272 19.71 11.31 -7.54
N GLU A 273 20.25 10.24 -6.98
CA GLU A 273 21.59 10.24 -6.39
C GLU A 273 22.71 10.38 -7.45
N LEU A 274 22.49 9.76 -8.62
CA LEU A 274 23.43 9.86 -9.74
C LEU A 274 23.47 11.27 -10.31
N GLU A 275 22.31 11.90 -10.53
CA GLU A 275 22.19 13.27 -11.02
C GLU A 275 22.85 14.28 -10.09
N LYS A 276 22.71 14.12 -8.77
CA LYS A 276 23.42 14.95 -7.78
C LYS A 276 24.93 14.83 -7.89
N ARG A 277 25.47 13.63 -8.16
CA ARG A 277 26.92 13.40 -8.29
C ARG A 277 27.50 13.98 -9.57
N VAL A 278 26.74 13.98 -10.65
CA VAL A 278 27.18 14.44 -11.98
C VAL A 278 26.98 15.94 -12.20
N GLY A 279 26.24 16.61 -11.29
CA GLY A 279 25.95 18.06 -11.39
C GLY A 279 25.07 18.45 -12.59
N VAL A 280 24.41 17.47 -13.24
CA VAL A 280 23.53 17.65 -14.38
C VAL A 280 22.08 17.49 -13.90
N GLY A 281 21.39 18.61 -13.75
CA GLY A 281 19.93 18.55 -13.63
C GLY A 281 19.36 19.53 -12.62
N GLY A 282 18.40 20.35 -13.05
CA GLY A 282 17.48 21.10 -12.22
C GLY A 282 16.41 20.19 -11.58
N GLY A 283 16.82 19.01 -11.09
CA GLY A 283 15.93 18.11 -10.36
C GLY A 283 15.44 18.74 -9.06
N VAL A 284 14.24 18.41 -8.65
CA VAL A 284 13.54 18.92 -7.45
C VAL A 284 14.27 18.52 -6.13
N GLY A 285 15.51 18.07 -6.23
CA GLY A 285 16.35 17.60 -5.13
C GLY A 285 17.15 18.72 -4.48
N GLY A 286 16.93 18.96 -3.20
CA GLY A 286 17.71 19.88 -2.38
C GLY A 286 19.20 19.55 -2.34
N LYS A 287 19.97 20.43 -1.69
CA LYS A 287 21.44 20.35 -1.52
C LYS A 287 21.91 18.95 -1.18
N ALA A 288 23.04 18.51 -1.75
CA ALA A 288 23.74 17.28 -1.44
C ALA A 288 24.12 17.22 0.07
N GLY A 289 23.17 16.85 0.91
CA GLY A 289 23.39 16.51 2.30
C GLY A 289 23.55 14.98 2.41
N GLY A 290 24.63 14.53 3.04
CA GLY A 290 25.00 13.11 3.15
C GLY A 290 24.10 12.27 4.06
N GLY A 291 22.82 12.59 4.23
CA GLY A 291 21.88 11.91 5.12
C GLY A 291 20.91 10.98 4.41
N THR A 292 20.27 10.10 5.17
CA THR A 292 19.17 9.25 4.73
C THR A 292 17.93 9.43 5.62
N ILE A 293 16.79 8.95 5.18
CA ILE A 293 15.54 8.95 5.95
C ILE A 293 15.04 7.52 6.09
N VAL A 294 14.84 7.12 7.35
CA VAL A 294 14.24 5.86 7.71
C VAL A 294 12.87 6.06 8.34
N MET A 295 11.98 5.10 8.14
CA MET A 295 10.64 5.10 8.74
C MET A 295 10.35 3.74 9.33
N ARG A 296 10.13 3.68 10.65
CA ARG A 296 9.69 2.46 11.35
C ARG A 296 8.17 2.35 11.27
N GLU A 297 7.69 1.18 10.84
CA GLU A 297 6.27 0.87 10.71
C GLU A 297 5.78 0.01 11.86
N TYR A 298 4.77 0.48 12.57
CA TYR A 298 4.12 -0.23 13.67
C TYR A 298 2.68 -0.55 13.30
N SER A 299 2.29 -1.81 13.37
CA SER A 299 0.90 -2.21 13.16
C SER A 299 0.12 -2.17 14.47
N GLY A 300 -1.11 -1.70 14.41
CA GLY A 300 -1.99 -1.56 15.59
C GLY A 300 -3.45 -1.89 15.29
N ALA A 301 -4.23 -2.07 16.37
CA ALA A 301 -5.67 -2.13 16.27
C ALA A 301 -6.21 -0.73 15.92
N TRP A 302 -7.07 -0.67 14.93
CA TRP A 302 -7.70 0.57 14.51
C TRP A 302 -8.73 1.06 15.53
N LYS A 303 -8.80 2.36 15.72
CA LYS A 303 -9.83 3.07 16.47
C LYS A 303 -10.46 4.13 15.61
N ARG A 304 -11.69 4.54 15.92
CA ARG A 304 -12.35 5.66 15.21
C ARG A 304 -11.47 6.91 15.26
N GLY A 305 -11.12 7.43 14.09
CA GLY A 305 -10.18 8.54 13.92
C GLY A 305 -8.83 8.15 13.34
N ASP A 306 -8.43 6.88 13.49
CA ASP A 306 -7.22 6.38 12.85
C ASP A 306 -7.44 6.17 11.34
N GLU A 307 -6.34 6.16 10.56
CA GLU A 307 -6.41 5.76 9.15
C GLU A 307 -6.55 4.23 9.04
N PRO A 308 -7.55 3.72 8.32
CA PRO A 308 -7.70 2.29 8.06
C PRO A 308 -6.75 1.83 6.94
N TYR A 309 -5.98 0.78 7.20
CA TYR A 309 -5.02 0.22 6.24
C TYR A 309 -5.44 -1.15 5.71
N TYR A 310 -5.68 -2.10 6.60
CA TYR A 310 -5.98 -3.49 6.22
C TYR A 310 -7.31 -3.94 6.82
N PRO A 311 -8.28 -4.37 5.99
CA PRO A 311 -9.53 -4.89 6.49
C PRO A 311 -9.31 -6.24 7.19
N ILE A 312 -9.87 -6.43 8.37
CA ILE A 312 -9.87 -7.70 9.09
C ILE A 312 -11.07 -8.51 8.58
N GLN A 313 -10.79 -9.49 7.72
CA GLN A 313 -11.83 -10.32 7.10
C GLN A 313 -12.08 -11.57 7.94
N ASN A 314 -13.27 -11.66 8.50
CA ASN A 314 -13.79 -12.82 9.23
C ASN A 314 -15.32 -12.89 9.07
N ALA A 315 -15.96 -13.89 9.65
CA ALA A 315 -17.40 -14.09 9.54
C ALA A 315 -18.22 -12.90 10.09
N GLU A 316 -17.77 -12.29 11.20
CA GLU A 316 -18.45 -11.15 11.82
C GLU A 316 -18.35 -9.90 10.95
N SER A 317 -17.16 -9.58 10.45
CA SER A 317 -16.95 -8.45 9.54
C SER A 317 -17.68 -8.62 8.21
N ALA A 318 -17.78 -9.85 7.68
CA ALA A 318 -18.55 -10.16 6.49
C ALA A 318 -20.06 -9.91 6.70
N ALA A 319 -20.59 -10.35 7.85
CA ALA A 319 -21.97 -10.11 8.21
C ALA A 319 -22.27 -8.61 8.40
N LEU A 320 -21.35 -7.88 9.03
CA LEU A 320 -21.48 -6.43 9.22
C LEU A 320 -21.39 -5.68 7.88
N LEU A 321 -20.43 -6.04 7.03
CA LEU A 321 -20.29 -5.48 5.67
C LEU A 321 -21.57 -5.68 4.86
N LYS A 322 -22.18 -6.85 4.94
CA LYS A 322 -23.45 -7.15 4.25
C LYS A 322 -24.56 -6.17 4.66
N LYS A 323 -24.67 -5.81 5.95
CA LYS A 323 -25.66 -4.82 6.42
C LYS A 323 -25.45 -3.46 5.74
N TYR A 324 -24.19 -3.01 5.60
CA TYR A 324 -23.87 -1.76 4.92
C TYR A 324 -24.13 -1.82 3.41
N GLN A 325 -23.83 -2.95 2.78
CA GLN A 325 -24.13 -3.16 1.36
C GLN A 325 -25.65 -3.14 1.10
N ASP A 326 -26.43 -3.75 1.98
CA ASP A 326 -27.89 -3.73 1.88
C ASP A 326 -28.47 -2.34 2.13
N GLU A 327 -27.88 -1.56 3.05
CA GLU A 327 -28.25 -0.17 3.28
C GLU A 327 -27.94 0.70 2.07
N LEU A 328 -26.77 0.53 1.46
CA LEU A 328 -26.39 1.21 0.21
C LEU A 328 -27.35 0.85 -0.94
N ALA A 329 -27.69 -0.42 -1.06
CA ALA A 329 -28.66 -0.88 -2.07
C ALA A 329 -30.04 -0.26 -1.86
N ARG A 330 -30.54 -0.22 -0.62
CA ARG A 330 -31.80 0.45 -0.26
C ARG A 330 -31.75 1.94 -0.57
N PHE A 331 -30.67 2.61 -0.16
CA PHE A 331 -30.46 4.02 -0.48
C PHE A 331 -30.55 4.26 -1.99
N ASN A 332 -29.82 3.50 -2.80
CA ASN A 332 -29.83 3.62 -4.25
C ASN A 332 -31.20 3.25 -4.89
N GLN A 333 -31.98 2.34 -4.31
CA GLN A 333 -33.33 2.00 -4.80
C GLN A 333 -34.36 3.09 -4.53
N THR A 334 -34.36 3.64 -3.33
CA THR A 334 -35.24 4.78 -2.96
C THR A 334 -35.04 5.98 -3.89
N ILE A 335 -33.82 6.13 -4.37
CA ILE A 335 -33.31 7.16 -5.26
C ILE A 335 -33.81 7.00 -6.69
N LYS A 336 -33.87 5.79 -7.23
CA LYS A 336 -34.37 5.54 -8.61
C LYS A 336 -35.82 6.05 -8.82
N GLN A 337 -36.57 6.17 -7.74
CA GLN A 337 -37.95 6.69 -7.78
C GLN A 337 -38.04 8.23 -7.72
N SER A 338 -36.93 8.94 -7.39
CA SER A 338 -36.92 10.37 -7.09
C SER A 338 -35.81 11.20 -7.75
N ASN A 339 -35.12 10.69 -8.79
CA ASN A 339 -33.98 11.33 -9.45
C ASN A 339 -32.77 11.72 -8.54
N ASN A 340 -32.67 11.18 -7.37
CA ASN A 340 -31.64 11.47 -6.38
C ASN A 340 -30.25 10.88 -6.75
N PRO A 341 -29.15 11.18 -6.03
CA PRO A 341 -27.80 10.74 -6.38
C PRO A 341 -27.59 9.23 -6.21
N THR A 342 -26.96 8.57 -7.16
CA THR A 342 -26.49 7.19 -7.03
C THR A 342 -25.12 7.16 -6.39
N ILE A 343 -24.91 6.31 -5.38
CA ILE A 343 -23.61 6.11 -4.72
C ILE A 343 -23.01 4.77 -5.13
N LEU A 344 -21.78 4.80 -5.59
CA LEU A 344 -20.97 3.64 -5.96
C LEU A 344 -19.74 3.56 -5.05
N CYS A 345 -19.77 2.71 -4.04
CA CYS A 345 -18.64 2.46 -3.17
C CYS A 345 -17.58 1.58 -3.85
N GLY A 346 -16.31 1.81 -3.57
CA GLY A 346 -15.23 0.96 -4.08
C GLY A 346 -13.84 1.37 -3.65
N GLY A 347 -12.83 0.64 -4.13
CA GLY A 347 -11.47 0.70 -3.61
C GLY A 347 -11.34 -0.08 -2.30
N ARG A 348 -10.15 -0.01 -1.68
CA ARG A 348 -9.87 -0.77 -0.46
C ARG A 348 -10.85 -0.47 0.67
N LEU A 349 -11.16 0.79 0.92
CA LEU A 349 -12.00 1.22 2.03
C LEU A 349 -13.49 1.05 1.72
N GLY A 350 -13.95 1.56 0.57
CA GLY A 350 -15.37 1.49 0.20
C GLY A 350 -15.86 0.09 -0.18
N GLY A 351 -14.95 -0.78 -0.62
CA GLY A 351 -15.24 -2.19 -0.89
C GLY A 351 -14.92 -3.13 0.27
N TYR A 352 -14.31 -2.62 1.35
CA TYR A 352 -13.84 -3.41 2.49
C TYR A 352 -13.04 -4.65 2.06
N ARG A 353 -12.10 -4.47 1.14
CA ARG A 353 -11.27 -5.57 0.64
C ARG A 353 -9.86 -5.08 0.33
N TYR A 354 -8.90 -5.99 0.44
CA TYR A 354 -7.53 -5.68 0.08
C TYR A 354 -7.41 -5.43 -1.42
N TYR A 355 -6.76 -4.32 -1.78
CA TYR A 355 -6.39 -3.98 -3.15
C TYR A 355 -4.96 -3.49 -3.19
N ASP A 356 -4.18 -3.98 -4.14
CA ASP A 356 -2.97 -3.32 -4.59
C ASP A 356 -3.31 -2.14 -5.50
N MET A 357 -2.33 -1.30 -5.81
CA MET A 357 -2.59 -0.07 -6.59
C MET A 357 -3.13 -0.39 -7.98
N ASP A 358 -2.57 -1.38 -8.64
CA ASP A 358 -2.97 -1.83 -9.97
C ASP A 358 -4.39 -2.39 -9.98
N GLN A 359 -4.75 -3.18 -8.98
CA GLN A 359 -6.10 -3.73 -8.81
C GLN A 359 -7.13 -2.62 -8.59
N ALA A 360 -6.76 -1.57 -7.85
CA ALA A 360 -7.63 -0.41 -7.63
C ALA A 360 -7.85 0.39 -8.92
N ILE A 361 -6.83 0.48 -9.79
CA ILE A 361 -6.94 1.08 -11.12
C ILE A 361 -7.75 0.17 -12.05
N ALA A 362 -7.45 -1.13 -12.11
CA ALA A 362 -8.16 -2.09 -12.95
C ALA A 362 -9.67 -2.05 -12.69
N ALA A 363 -10.06 -2.14 -11.40
CA ALA A 363 -11.46 -2.04 -11.00
C ALA A 363 -12.11 -0.70 -11.38
N ALA A 364 -11.35 0.39 -11.42
CA ALA A 364 -11.83 1.68 -11.89
C ALA A 364 -11.94 1.76 -13.43
N LEU A 365 -11.05 1.08 -14.16
CA LEU A 365 -11.10 0.99 -15.62
C LEU A 365 -12.26 0.14 -16.13
N GLU A 366 -12.73 -0.82 -15.35
CA GLU A 366 -13.86 -1.70 -15.68
C GLU A 366 -15.24 -1.08 -15.39
N LEU A 367 -15.30 0.04 -14.65
CA LEU A 367 -16.57 0.70 -14.38
C LEU A 367 -17.26 1.15 -15.68
N GLN A 368 -18.54 0.89 -15.79
CA GLN A 368 -19.38 1.51 -16.84
C GLN A 368 -19.60 2.99 -16.47
N ILE A 369 -19.17 3.87 -17.35
CA ILE A 369 -19.19 5.32 -17.16
C ILE A 369 -20.16 5.98 -18.14
#